data_71a4f846b079c18ac720b8b11ef12efa
#
_entry.id   71a4f846b079c18ac720b8b11ef12efa
#
_cell.length_a   1.000
_cell.length_b   1.000
_cell.length_c   1.000
_cell.angle_alpha   90.00
_cell.angle_beta   90.00
_cell.angle_gamma   90.00
#
_symmetry.space_group_name_H-M   'P 1'
#
loop_
_entity.id
_entity.type
_entity.pdbx_description
1 polymer ?
#
loop_
_entity_poly.entity_id
_entity_poly.type
_entity_poly.pdbx_seq_one_letter_code
_entity_poly.pdbx_strand_id
1 'polypeptide(L)'
;AGKCTNFFKNISVAEFYLEATPQIQEGDELLITGETTGAYETVAHNMHDAKGLPQTIIEKGNYFAIKTDKIIRRGDRIFILKPNDDTNSNL
;
A
#
# COMPACT_ATOMS: atom_id res chain seq x y z
N ALA A 1 -7.44 4.78 -5.24
CA ALA A 1 -7.56 3.97 -4.02
C ALA A 1 -7.07 4.69 -2.79
N GLY A 2 -5.91 5.31 -2.84
CA GLY A 2 -5.38 6.02 -1.70
C GLY A 2 -4.24 6.93 -2.08
N LYS A 3 -3.65 7.57 -1.08
CA LYS A 3 -2.51 8.45 -1.33
C LYS A 3 -1.51 8.38 -0.18
N CYS A 4 -0.25 8.64 -0.52
CA CYS A 4 0.83 8.66 0.44
C CYS A 4 0.71 9.90 1.34
N THR A 5 0.74 9.69 2.63
CA THR A 5 0.67 10.76 3.63
C THR A 5 2.02 11.05 4.25
N ASN A 6 2.94 10.11 4.22
CA ASN A 6 4.27 10.31 4.76
C ASN A 6 5.22 9.23 4.27
N PHE A 7 6.52 9.53 4.30
CA PHE A 7 7.55 8.55 3.98
C PHE A 7 8.65 8.65 5.03
N PHE A 8 8.91 7.52 5.69
CA PHE A 8 9.91 7.45 6.76
C PHE A 8 11.23 6.97 6.17
N LYS A 9 12.06 7.92 5.82
CA LYS A 9 13.25 7.69 5.02
C LYS A 9 14.23 6.70 5.66
N ASN A 10 14.39 6.78 6.98
CA ASN A 10 15.38 5.96 7.67
C ASN A 10 15.04 4.47 7.64
N ILE A 11 13.79 4.13 7.52
CA ILE A 11 13.34 2.75 7.53
C ILE A 11 12.68 2.34 6.21
N SER A 12 12.64 3.26 5.26
CA SER A 12 12.09 3.03 3.92
C SER A 12 10.64 2.53 3.97
N VAL A 13 9.82 3.23 4.72
CA VAL A 13 8.41 2.88 4.92
C VAL A 13 7.54 4.03 4.44
N ALA A 14 6.57 3.72 3.60
CA ALA A 14 5.58 4.67 3.12
C ALA A 14 4.26 4.47 3.86
N GLU A 15 3.67 5.58 4.31
CA GLU A 15 2.36 5.57 4.95
C GLU A 15 1.34 6.09 3.96
N PHE A 16 0.20 5.39 3.89
CA PHE A 16 -0.88 5.73 2.98
C PHE A 16 -2.20 5.84 3.73
N TYR A 17 -3.10 6.63 3.18
CA TYR A 17 -4.48 6.68 3.62
C TYR A 17 -5.36 6.06 2.54
N LEU A 18 -6.17 5.07 2.91
CA LEU A 18 -7.02 4.34 1.97
C LEU A 18 -8.34 5.09 1.81
N GLU A 19 -8.54 5.73 0.65
CA GLU A 19 -9.67 6.63 0.43
C GLU A 19 -10.89 5.97 -0.21
N ALA A 20 -10.66 5.24 -1.30
CA ALA A 20 -11.76 4.86 -2.18
C ALA A 20 -11.96 3.35 -2.31
N THR A 21 -10.90 2.58 -2.26
CA THR A 21 -10.98 1.14 -2.35
C THR A 21 -11.50 0.57 -1.04
N PRO A 22 -12.43 -0.39 -1.07
CA PRO A 22 -12.99 -0.93 0.18
C PRO A 22 -11.93 -1.49 1.12
N GLN A 23 -10.91 -2.16 0.57
CA GLN A 23 -9.85 -2.73 1.40
C GLN A 23 -8.64 -3.08 0.55
N ILE A 24 -7.50 -3.18 1.23
CA ILE A 24 -6.27 -3.78 0.69
C ILE A 24 -5.94 -4.97 1.57
N GLN A 25 -5.58 -6.10 0.97
CA GLN A 25 -5.19 -7.26 1.75
C GLN A 25 -3.80 -7.74 1.35
N GLU A 26 -3.20 -8.49 2.25
CA GLU A 26 -1.89 -9.08 2.04
C GLU A 26 -1.85 -9.83 0.71
N GLY A 27 -0.83 -9.56 -0.10
CA GLY A 27 -0.68 -10.20 -1.39
C GLY A 27 -1.26 -9.44 -2.56
N ASP A 28 -2.02 -8.38 -2.33
CA ASP A 28 -2.52 -7.55 -3.42
C ASP A 28 -1.34 -6.91 -4.16
N GLU A 29 -1.40 -6.89 -5.49
CA GLU A 29 -0.41 -6.19 -6.30
C GLU A 29 -0.80 -4.74 -6.41
N LEU A 30 0.15 -3.87 -6.11
CA LEU A 30 -0.11 -2.43 -5.97
C LEU A 30 0.71 -1.64 -6.98
N LEU A 31 0.15 -0.51 -7.41
CA LEU A 31 0.86 0.47 -8.21
C LEU A 31 0.87 1.80 -7.47
N ILE A 32 2.06 2.37 -7.31
CA ILE A 32 2.23 3.68 -6.72
C ILE A 32 2.72 4.61 -7.81
N THR A 33 2.06 5.75 -7.98
CA THR A 33 2.39 6.71 -9.03
C THR A 33 2.55 8.12 -8.49
N GLY A 34 3.43 8.88 -9.10
CA GLY A 34 3.64 10.28 -8.78
C GLY A 34 4.54 10.93 -9.80
N GLU A 35 4.55 12.26 -9.83
CA GLU A 35 5.34 13.00 -10.84
C GLU A 35 6.82 12.68 -10.72
N THR A 36 7.35 12.67 -9.51
CA THR A 36 8.77 12.38 -9.29
C THR A 36 9.01 10.87 -9.18
N THR A 37 8.11 10.19 -8.50
CA THR A 37 8.24 8.75 -8.23
C THR A 37 8.11 7.93 -9.51
N GLY A 38 7.29 8.40 -10.46
CA GLY A 38 6.96 7.61 -11.63
C GLY A 38 5.98 6.51 -11.27
N ALA A 39 6.14 5.36 -11.90
CA ALA A 39 5.30 4.19 -11.65
C ALA A 39 6.13 3.13 -10.92
N TYR A 40 5.66 2.72 -9.76
CA TYR A 40 6.35 1.75 -8.92
C TYR A 40 5.38 0.64 -8.55
N GLU A 41 5.71 -0.58 -8.96
CA GLU A 41 4.88 -1.74 -8.65
C GLU A 41 5.44 -2.48 -7.44
N THR A 42 4.57 -2.89 -6.57
CA THR A 42 4.95 -3.63 -5.38
C THR A 42 3.80 -4.53 -4.95
N VAL A 43 3.98 -5.23 -3.85
CA VAL A 43 2.97 -6.13 -3.30
C VAL A 43 2.68 -5.68 -1.87
N ALA A 44 1.40 -5.73 -1.49
CA ALA A 44 1.01 -5.47 -0.11
C ALA A 44 1.57 -6.58 0.77
N HIS A 45 2.61 -6.26 1.52
CA HIS A 45 3.33 -7.24 2.31
C HIS A 45 3.79 -6.59 3.60
N ASN A 46 3.57 -7.27 4.72
CA ASN A 46 3.94 -6.76 6.05
C ASN A 46 3.32 -5.39 6.31
N MET A 47 2.03 -5.26 6.06
CA MET A 47 1.32 -4.02 6.34
C MET A 47 1.20 -3.81 7.85
N HIS A 48 1.28 -2.53 8.24
CA HIS A 48 1.09 -2.12 9.64
C HIS A 48 0.04 -1.03 9.68
N ASP A 49 -0.77 -1.03 10.74
CA ASP A 49 -1.78 0.01 10.91
C ASP A 49 -1.17 1.27 11.56
N ALA A 50 -2.03 2.25 11.85
CA ALA A 50 -1.58 3.52 12.43
C ALA A 50 -0.95 3.35 13.80
N LYS A 51 -1.22 2.25 14.48
CA LYS A 51 -0.64 1.95 15.80
C LYS A 51 0.63 1.13 15.69
N GLY A 52 1.06 0.81 14.47
CA GLY A 52 2.25 0.00 14.26
C GLY A 52 2.03 -1.50 14.40
N LEU A 53 0.79 -1.94 14.44
CA LEU A 53 0.47 -3.36 14.57
C LEU A 53 0.34 -4.01 13.19
N PRO A 54 0.85 -5.24 13.03
CA PRO A 54 0.74 -5.92 11.73
C PRO A 54 -0.71 -6.25 11.42
N GLN A 55 -1.07 -6.05 10.15
CA GLN A 55 -2.42 -6.33 9.67
C GLN A 55 -2.35 -7.01 8.32
N THR A 56 -3.25 -7.95 8.07
CA THR A 56 -3.36 -8.59 6.78
C THR A 56 -4.43 -7.95 5.91
N ILE A 57 -5.30 -7.16 6.50
CA ILE A 57 -6.35 -6.42 5.79
C ILE A 57 -6.41 -5.01 6.35
N ILE A 58 -6.44 -4.04 5.45
CA ILE A 58 -6.64 -2.63 5.81
C ILE A 58 -7.93 -2.18 5.13
N GLU A 59 -8.86 -1.66 5.90
CA GLU A 59 -10.14 -1.21 5.38
C GLU A 59 -10.13 0.26 5.04
N LYS A 60 -11.03 0.65 4.14
CA LYS A 60 -11.23 2.03 3.72
C LYS A 60 -11.34 2.96 4.94
N GLY A 61 -10.73 4.12 4.84
CA GLY A 61 -10.75 5.10 5.91
C GLY A 61 -9.65 4.93 6.94
N ASN A 62 -8.72 4.03 6.70
CA ASN A 62 -7.63 3.78 7.63
C ASN A 62 -6.28 4.08 6.99
N TYR A 63 -5.31 4.37 7.84
CA TYR A 63 -3.92 4.51 7.43
C TYR A 63 -3.24 3.15 7.47
N PHE A 64 -2.26 2.97 6.60
CA PHE A 64 -1.42 1.78 6.65
C PHE A 64 -0.04 2.11 6.13
N ALA A 65 0.93 1.30 6.51
CA ALA A 65 2.32 1.50 6.12
C ALA A 65 2.87 0.22 5.53
N ILE A 66 3.67 0.38 4.47
CA ILE A 66 4.42 -0.73 3.86
C ILE A 66 5.83 -0.27 3.58
N LYS A 67 6.75 -1.22 3.62
CA LYS A 67 8.14 -0.97 3.23
C LYS A 67 8.23 -0.95 1.71
N THR A 68 9.01 -0.01 1.19
CA THR A 68 9.23 0.11 -0.25
C THR A 68 10.72 0.17 -0.54
N ASP A 69 11.11 -0.25 -1.76
CA ASP A 69 12.49 -0.17 -2.20
C ASP A 69 12.82 1.17 -2.85
N LYS A 70 11.84 2.06 -2.92
CA LYS A 70 11.97 3.34 -3.59
C LYS A 70 11.42 4.42 -2.68
N ILE A 71 11.97 5.62 -2.78
CA ILE A 71 11.45 6.78 -2.06
C ILE A 71 10.09 7.13 -2.64
N ILE A 72 9.07 7.10 -1.79
CA ILE A 72 7.71 7.49 -2.16
C ILE A 72 7.50 8.90 -1.62
N ARG A 73 6.74 9.70 -2.34
CA ARG A 73 6.55 11.10 -1.99
C ARG A 73 5.14 11.34 -1.49
N ARG A 74 5.02 12.26 -0.54
CA ARG A 74 3.71 12.66 -0.05
C ARG A 74 2.84 13.11 -1.23
N GLY A 75 1.62 12.63 -1.27
CA GLY A 75 0.70 12.90 -2.37
C GLY A 75 0.73 11.88 -3.50
N ASP A 76 1.73 11.00 -3.53
CA ASP A 76 1.73 9.91 -4.50
C ASP A 76 0.48 9.06 -4.31
N ARG A 77 -0.03 8.53 -5.42
CA ARG A 77 -1.25 7.74 -5.42
C ARG A 77 -0.94 6.26 -5.38
N ILE A 78 -1.83 5.49 -4.75
CA ILE A 78 -1.70 4.04 -4.70
C ILE A 78 -2.97 3.41 -5.24
N PHE A 79 -2.80 2.38 -6.05
CA PHE A 79 -3.89 1.65 -6.71
C PHE A 79 -3.65 0.15 -6.56
N ILE A 80 -4.74 -0.61 -6.52
CA ILE A 80 -4.64 -2.07 -6.61
C ILE A 80 -4.60 -2.43 -8.08
N LEU A 81 -3.47 -2.99 -8.52
CA LEU A 81 -3.32 -3.50 -9.89
C LEU A 81 -4.03 -4.82 -10.05
N LYS A 82 -3.81 -5.69 -9.06
CA LYS A 82 -4.34 -7.05 -9.11
C LYS A 82 -4.60 -7.52 -7.69
N PRO A 83 -5.85 -7.79 -7.34
CA PRO A 83 -6.17 -8.32 -6.02
C PRO A 83 -5.55 -9.69 -5.82
N ASN A 84 -5.22 -9.99 -4.58
CA ASN A 84 -4.77 -11.32 -4.24
C ASN A 84 -5.94 -12.29 -4.39
N ASP A 85 -5.77 -13.31 -5.23
CA ASP A 85 -6.85 -14.22 -5.57
C ASP A 85 -6.49 -15.65 -5.22
N ASP A 86 -6.23 -15.87 -3.96
CA ASP A 86 -5.86 -17.19 -3.47
C ASP A 86 -6.98 -18.21 -3.64
N THR A 87 -8.21 -17.72 -3.71
CA THR A 87 -9.37 -18.63 -3.74
C THR A 87 -9.45 -19.42 -5.02
N ASN A 88 -8.76 -18.98 -6.06
CA ASN A 88 -8.78 -19.67 -7.36
C ASN A 88 -7.66 -20.67 -7.51
N SER A 89 -6.77 -20.72 -6.59
CA SER A 89 -5.58 -21.55 -6.72
C SER A 89 -5.90 -23.03 -6.71
N ASN A 90 -7.03 -23.39 -6.24
CA ASN A 90 -7.43 -24.79 -6.11
C ASN A 90 -8.23 -25.32 -7.31
N LEU A 91 -8.38 -24.53 -8.32
CA LEU A 91 -9.12 -24.93 -9.52
C LEU A 91 -8.28 -25.69 -10.54
#